data_0f6438e9a11d1b217956e301063685f6
#
_entry.id   0f6438e9a11d1b217956e301063685f6
#
_cell.length_a   1.000
_cell.length_b   1.000
_cell.length_c   1.000
_cell.angle_alpha   90.00
_cell.angle_beta   90.00
_cell.angle_gamma   90.00
#
_symmetry.space_group_name_H-M   'P 1'
#
loop_
_entity.id
_entity.type
_entity.pdbx_description
1 polymer ?
#
loop_
_entity_poly.entity_id
_entity_poly.type
_entity_poly.pdbx_seq_one_letter_code
_entity_poly.pdbx_strand_id
1 'polypeptide(L)'
;MQLGKELDMDVVKLNLSQIEELGDLVGFPVKEFLVKNQEGKQRWITEAQVNGALKAGYTVADKRMSHAAPEWIQGKGEGGFLILDDYTRADHRFMQATMEILDRQEYVSWKLPKNWHVILTTNPDNGDYNVTSLDVAQKTRFISVEMKYDANVWAKWAESAGIDGRCINFMLMHPELVTQRVNPRAITTFFNGISSIPKFEEQLPLIQMIGEGSVGTDFSSMFTMFINNKLDKIISPEDIITKDEVYVKGAIVASV
;
A
#
# COMPACT_ATOMS: atom_id res chain seq x y z
N MET A 1 0.67 -1.18 6.77
CA MET A 1 -0.03 -0.86 8.04
C MET A 1 -0.12 -2.05 9.00
N GLN A 2 -0.60 -3.24 8.54
CA GLN A 2 -0.68 -4.43 9.41
C GLN A 2 0.70 -4.87 9.90
N LEU A 3 1.69 -5.00 9.01
CA LEU A 3 3.06 -5.37 9.36
C LEU A 3 3.67 -4.47 10.44
N GLY A 4 3.46 -3.16 10.36
CA GLY A 4 3.96 -2.23 11.37
C GLY A 4 3.36 -2.47 12.76
N LYS A 5 2.06 -2.83 12.81
CA LYS A 5 1.40 -3.20 14.07
C LYS A 5 1.93 -4.51 14.64
N GLU A 6 2.19 -5.52 13.78
CA GLU A 6 2.72 -6.82 14.20
C GLU A 6 4.16 -6.73 14.70
N LEU A 7 4.95 -5.79 14.15
CA LEU A 7 6.36 -5.59 14.51
C LEU A 7 6.58 -4.46 15.53
N ASP A 8 5.51 -3.79 15.97
CA ASP A 8 5.56 -2.59 16.82
C ASP A 8 6.49 -1.51 16.26
N MET A 9 6.33 -1.22 14.96
CA MET A 9 7.15 -0.27 14.23
C MET A 9 6.30 0.86 13.64
N ASP A 10 6.86 2.06 13.61
CA ASP A 10 6.23 3.20 12.93
C ASP A 10 6.06 2.94 11.43
N VAL A 11 4.94 3.39 10.86
CA VAL A 11 4.70 3.31 9.42
C VAL A 11 4.28 4.67 8.89
N VAL A 12 5.07 5.17 7.95
CA VAL A 12 4.73 6.35 7.15
C VAL A 12 4.48 5.88 5.72
N LYS A 13 3.31 6.21 5.19
CA LYS A 13 2.96 5.93 3.80
C LYS A 13 2.73 7.25 3.06
N LEU A 14 3.51 7.49 2.03
CA LEU A 14 3.40 8.64 1.15
C LEU A 14 3.01 8.16 -0.25
N ASN A 15 1.90 8.66 -0.77
CA ASN A 15 1.54 8.44 -2.18
C ASN A 15 2.18 9.54 -3.01
N LEU A 16 3.27 9.20 -3.69
CA LEU A 16 4.05 10.18 -4.44
C LEU A 16 3.30 10.79 -5.63
N SER A 17 2.31 10.09 -6.18
CA SER A 17 1.48 10.62 -7.27
C SER A 17 0.49 11.70 -6.82
N GLN A 18 0.31 11.88 -5.51
CA GLN A 18 -0.61 12.84 -4.90
C GLN A 18 0.10 14.00 -4.19
N ILE A 19 1.43 13.97 -4.10
CA ILE A 19 2.20 15.06 -3.52
C ILE A 19 2.35 16.16 -4.58
N GLU A 20 1.92 17.38 -4.26
CA GLU A 20 1.97 18.52 -5.17
C GLU A 20 3.31 19.28 -5.09
N GLU A 21 3.81 19.48 -3.87
CA GLU A 21 5.03 20.24 -3.62
C GLU A 21 6.17 19.32 -3.18
N LEU A 22 7.33 19.52 -3.81
CA LEU A 22 8.53 18.74 -3.46
C LEU A 22 8.93 18.92 -1.98
N GLY A 23 8.67 20.09 -1.42
CA GLY A 23 8.92 20.40 -0.02
C GLY A 23 8.16 19.52 0.96
N ASP A 24 6.98 19.04 0.60
CA ASP A 24 6.19 18.12 1.43
C ASP A 24 6.88 16.75 1.56
N LEU A 25 7.64 16.36 0.54
CA LEU A 25 8.40 15.11 0.54
C LEU A 25 9.76 15.26 1.25
N VAL A 26 10.53 16.28 0.89
CA VAL A 26 11.95 16.40 1.29
C VAL A 26 12.22 17.55 2.27
N GLY A 27 11.20 18.29 2.64
CA GLY A 27 11.32 19.49 3.48
C GLY A 27 11.62 20.74 2.66
N PHE A 28 11.40 21.89 3.29
CA PHE A 28 11.63 23.18 2.67
C PHE A 28 13.00 23.74 3.02
N PRO A 29 13.66 24.45 2.08
CA PRO A 29 14.91 25.14 2.36
C PRO A 29 14.70 26.23 3.41
N VAL A 30 15.54 26.23 4.44
CA VAL A 30 15.54 27.23 5.50
C VAL A 30 16.92 27.83 5.65
N LYS A 31 16.96 29.14 5.93
CA LYS A 31 18.19 29.85 6.24
C LYS A 31 18.52 29.69 7.73
N GLU A 32 19.68 29.19 8.04
CA GLU A 32 20.17 29.04 9.40
C GLU A 32 21.43 29.89 9.63
N PHE A 33 21.56 30.37 10.84
CA PHE A 33 22.66 31.19 11.30
C PHE A 33 23.36 30.50 12.47
N LEU A 34 24.67 30.34 12.36
CA LEU A 34 25.49 29.89 13.47
C LEU A 34 25.68 31.05 14.41
N VAL A 35 25.19 30.95 15.63
CA VAL A 35 25.42 31.96 16.67
C VAL A 35 26.33 31.41 17.73
N LYS A 36 27.19 32.29 18.26
CA LYS A 36 28.19 32.00 19.29
C LYS A 36 28.03 32.95 20.45
N ASN A 37 28.03 32.44 21.69
CA ASN A 37 28.06 33.26 22.90
C ASN A 37 29.50 33.56 23.37
N GLN A 38 29.65 34.37 24.38
CA GLN A 38 30.97 34.76 24.96
C GLN A 38 31.75 33.57 25.52
N GLU A 39 31.08 32.50 25.93
CA GLU A 39 31.69 31.27 26.44
C GLU A 39 32.14 30.32 25.33
N GLY A 40 31.93 30.69 24.06
CA GLY A 40 32.29 29.86 22.91
C GLY A 40 31.22 28.82 22.51
N LYS A 41 30.09 28.75 23.20
CA LYS A 41 28.99 27.83 22.85
C LYS A 41 28.34 28.26 21.55
N GLN A 42 28.22 27.32 20.62
CA GLN A 42 27.66 27.55 19.27
C GLN A 42 26.37 26.78 19.07
N ARG A 43 25.44 27.34 18.31
CA ARG A 43 24.23 26.66 17.84
C ARG A 43 23.73 27.26 16.53
N TRP A 44 23.11 26.43 15.72
CA TRP A 44 22.38 26.88 14.54
C TRP A 44 20.96 27.30 14.95
N ILE A 45 20.51 28.44 14.42
CA ILE A 45 19.19 29.00 14.67
C ILE A 45 18.58 29.52 13.37
N THR A 46 17.26 29.56 13.29
CA THR A 46 16.56 30.12 12.14
C THR A 46 16.62 31.64 12.10
N GLU A 47 16.34 32.25 10.94
CA GLU A 47 16.34 33.68 10.74
C GLU A 47 15.43 34.44 11.75
N ALA A 48 14.26 33.87 12.06
CA ALA A 48 13.31 34.43 13.03
C ALA A 48 13.89 34.53 14.45
N GLN A 49 14.84 33.66 14.81
CA GLN A 49 15.45 33.59 16.13
C GLN A 49 16.68 34.50 16.29
N VAL A 50 17.24 35.04 15.19
CA VAL A 50 18.49 35.81 15.19
C VAL A 50 18.39 37.05 16.08
N ASN A 51 17.31 37.84 15.92
CA ASN A 51 17.13 39.05 16.71
C ASN A 51 17.07 38.78 18.23
N GLY A 52 16.42 37.70 18.63
CA GLY A 52 16.39 37.24 20.02
C GLY A 52 17.76 36.80 20.53
N ALA A 53 18.54 36.10 19.73
CA ALA A 53 19.89 35.67 20.07
C ALA A 53 20.85 36.84 20.21
N LEU A 54 20.80 37.84 19.31
CA LEU A 54 21.61 39.06 19.44
C LEU A 54 21.32 39.82 20.70
N LYS A 55 20.04 39.96 21.08
CA LYS A 55 19.66 40.60 22.36
C LYS A 55 20.16 39.81 23.59
N ALA A 56 20.31 38.48 23.44
CA ALA A 56 20.85 37.61 24.49
C ALA A 56 22.41 37.54 24.51
N GLY A 57 23.09 38.39 23.74
CA GLY A 57 24.56 38.49 23.77
C GLY A 57 25.28 37.49 22.84
N TYR A 58 24.56 36.85 21.94
CA TYR A 58 25.18 36.01 20.90
C TYR A 58 25.63 36.89 19.71
N THR A 59 26.65 36.42 19.00
CA THR A 59 27.11 37.01 17.73
C THR A 59 26.91 36.01 16.61
N VAL A 60 26.59 36.50 15.43
CA VAL A 60 26.48 35.63 14.21
C VAL A 60 27.88 35.33 13.70
N ALA A 61 28.24 34.06 13.65
CA ALA A 61 29.54 33.57 13.18
C ALA A 61 29.51 33.06 11.74
N ASP A 62 28.39 32.43 11.28
CA ASP A 62 28.27 31.85 9.95
C ASP A 62 26.81 31.78 9.56
N LYS A 63 26.53 31.41 8.30
CA LYS A 63 25.19 31.18 7.74
C LYS A 63 25.21 30.01 6.75
N ARG A 64 24.12 29.24 6.69
CA ARG A 64 23.95 28.16 5.72
C ARG A 64 22.51 28.07 5.24
N MET A 65 22.33 27.41 4.08
CA MET A 65 21.03 26.87 3.70
C MET A 65 20.94 25.44 4.24
N SER A 66 19.81 25.15 4.87
CA SER A 66 19.47 23.84 5.41
C SER A 66 18.11 23.43 4.84
N HIS A 67 17.66 22.21 5.06
CA HIS A 67 16.29 21.78 4.81
C HIS A 67 15.66 21.41 6.15
N ALA A 68 14.51 21.98 6.44
CA ALA A 68 13.70 21.54 7.58
C ALA A 68 13.19 20.13 7.26
N ALA A 69 13.31 19.22 8.24
CA ALA A 69 12.74 17.89 8.06
C ALA A 69 11.22 18.00 7.82
N PRO A 70 10.67 17.26 6.83
CA PRO A 70 9.24 17.28 6.55
C PRO A 70 8.43 16.72 7.73
N GLU A 71 7.16 17.10 7.82
CA GLU A 71 6.29 16.75 8.95
C GLU A 71 6.18 15.24 9.17
N TRP A 72 6.15 14.47 8.07
CA TRP A 72 5.95 13.01 8.13
C TRP A 72 7.06 12.26 8.90
N ILE A 73 8.25 12.85 9.07
CA ILE A 73 9.36 12.25 9.82
C ILE A 73 9.60 12.91 11.18
N GLN A 74 9.02 14.09 11.42
CA GLN A 74 9.22 14.80 12.70
C GLN A 74 8.66 14.00 13.89
N GLY A 75 9.44 13.90 14.96
CA GLY A 75 9.05 13.20 16.18
C GLY A 75 9.00 11.67 16.07
N LYS A 76 9.47 11.10 14.97
CA LYS A 76 9.54 9.64 14.78
C LYS A 76 10.76 9.06 15.51
N GLY A 77 10.55 7.89 16.13
CA GLY A 77 11.58 7.12 16.83
C GLY A 77 12.39 6.21 15.92
N GLU A 78 13.28 5.41 16.53
CA GLU A 78 14.03 4.36 15.83
C GLU A 78 13.09 3.20 15.46
N GLY A 79 13.31 2.60 14.28
CA GLY A 79 12.55 1.48 13.78
C GLY A 79 11.23 1.87 13.10
N GLY A 80 11.17 1.78 11.76
CA GLY A 80 9.98 2.14 11.02
C GLY A 80 10.05 1.75 9.55
N PHE A 81 8.91 1.96 8.88
CA PHE A 81 8.78 1.79 7.44
C PHE A 81 8.38 3.12 6.79
N LEU A 82 9.15 3.53 5.79
CA LEU A 82 8.75 4.56 4.83
C LEU A 82 8.26 3.88 3.55
N ILE A 83 6.98 3.96 3.29
CA ILE A 83 6.36 3.38 2.09
C ILE A 83 6.13 4.51 1.09
N LEU A 84 6.84 4.48 -0.03
CA LEU A 84 6.63 5.38 -1.17
C LEU A 84 5.72 4.67 -2.17
N ASP A 85 4.43 4.98 -2.10
CA ASP A 85 3.38 4.33 -2.86
C ASP A 85 3.25 4.95 -4.25
N ASP A 86 2.92 4.13 -5.26
CA ASP A 86 2.79 4.55 -6.66
C ASP A 86 4.06 5.26 -7.21
N TYR A 87 5.24 4.81 -6.81
CA TYR A 87 6.53 5.44 -7.08
C TYR A 87 6.75 5.78 -8.56
N THR A 88 6.45 4.85 -9.46
CA THR A 88 6.64 5.04 -10.92
C THR A 88 5.56 5.89 -11.57
N ARG A 89 4.53 6.32 -10.83
CA ARG A 89 3.50 7.27 -11.30
C ARG A 89 3.77 8.71 -10.87
N ALA A 90 4.79 8.91 -10.04
CA ALA A 90 5.22 10.24 -9.61
C ALA A 90 5.93 11.01 -10.74
N ASP A 91 5.90 12.33 -10.64
CA ASP A 91 6.75 13.21 -11.48
C ASP A 91 8.23 12.83 -11.26
N HIS A 92 9.03 12.90 -12.34
CA HIS A 92 10.44 12.56 -12.32
C HIS A 92 11.25 13.34 -11.26
N ARG A 93 10.84 14.56 -10.91
CA ARG A 93 11.49 15.38 -9.88
C ARG A 93 11.39 14.73 -8.50
N PHE A 94 10.22 14.14 -8.17
CA PHE A 94 10.03 13.43 -6.91
C PHE A 94 10.87 12.14 -6.88
N MET A 95 10.91 11.41 -8.00
CA MET A 95 11.73 10.21 -8.12
C MET A 95 13.22 10.54 -7.93
N GLN A 96 13.72 11.63 -8.53
CA GLN A 96 15.09 12.08 -8.35
C GLN A 96 15.38 12.49 -6.89
N ALA A 97 14.49 13.24 -6.26
CA ALA A 97 14.67 13.69 -4.89
C ALA A 97 14.72 12.53 -3.88
N THR A 98 14.00 11.44 -4.16
CA THR A 98 14.02 10.25 -3.30
C THR A 98 15.30 9.43 -3.41
N MET A 99 16.11 9.60 -4.47
CA MET A 99 17.32 8.81 -4.66
C MET A 99 18.31 8.93 -3.51
N GLU A 100 18.48 10.11 -2.94
CA GLU A 100 19.38 10.32 -1.80
C GLU A 100 18.83 9.64 -0.53
N ILE A 101 17.50 9.69 -0.33
CA ILE A 101 16.83 8.99 0.77
C ILE A 101 17.00 7.47 0.62
N LEU A 102 16.90 6.94 -0.61
CA LEU A 102 17.08 5.52 -0.90
C LEU A 102 18.53 5.05 -0.66
N ASP A 103 19.50 5.86 -1.07
CA ASP A 103 20.92 5.49 -0.99
C ASP A 103 21.49 5.65 0.43
N ARG A 104 21.17 6.76 1.09
CA ARG A 104 21.83 7.19 2.32
C ARG A 104 20.91 7.31 3.52
N GLN A 105 19.61 7.15 3.31
CA GLN A 105 18.58 7.41 4.32
C GLN A 105 18.64 8.84 4.88
N GLU A 106 19.09 9.79 4.05
CA GLU A 106 19.19 11.20 4.39
C GLU A 106 18.82 12.09 3.20
N TYR A 107 18.51 13.34 3.47
CA TYR A 107 18.34 14.37 2.45
C TYR A 107 18.90 15.69 2.95
N VAL A 108 19.95 16.16 2.29
CA VAL A 108 20.67 17.41 2.56
C VAL A 108 21.07 17.57 4.04
N SER A 109 20.15 17.87 4.92
CA SER A 109 20.42 18.23 6.33
C SER A 109 19.65 17.42 7.37
N TRP A 110 18.78 16.52 6.95
CA TRP A 110 18.07 15.62 7.87
C TRP A 110 18.24 14.15 7.44
N LYS A 111 18.03 13.25 8.39
CA LYS A 111 18.18 11.81 8.19
C LYS A 111 16.96 11.07 8.68
N LEU A 112 16.65 9.93 8.06
CA LEU A 112 15.74 8.97 8.65
C LEU A 112 16.32 8.48 9.98
N PRO A 113 15.47 8.21 10.98
CA PRO A 113 15.95 7.59 12.21
C PRO A 113 16.51 6.19 11.91
N LYS A 114 17.33 5.67 12.83
CA LYS A 114 17.94 4.34 12.67
C LYS A 114 16.90 3.24 12.50
N ASN A 115 17.26 2.19 11.79
CA ASN A 115 16.42 1.00 11.55
C ASN A 115 15.10 1.32 10.83
N TRP A 116 15.09 2.35 9.98
CA TRP A 116 14.00 2.58 9.04
C TRP A 116 14.27 1.83 7.73
N HIS A 117 13.20 1.22 7.19
CA HIS A 117 13.24 0.52 5.92
C HIS A 117 12.39 1.27 4.89
N VAL A 118 12.95 1.52 3.72
CA VAL A 118 12.22 2.18 2.63
C VAL A 118 11.65 1.12 1.70
N ILE A 119 10.34 1.19 1.46
CA ILE A 119 9.60 0.28 0.58
C ILE A 119 8.99 1.11 -0.54
N LEU A 120 9.22 0.70 -1.78
CA LEU A 120 8.59 1.28 -2.96
C LEU A 120 7.49 0.36 -3.46
N THR A 121 6.34 0.90 -3.82
CA THR A 121 5.34 0.15 -4.58
C THR A 121 5.24 0.71 -5.99
N THR A 122 5.15 -0.16 -6.97
CA THR A 122 5.06 0.21 -8.38
C THR A 122 4.06 -0.67 -9.10
N ASN A 123 3.49 -0.16 -10.19
CA ASN A 123 2.78 -0.98 -11.15
C ASN A 123 3.76 -1.51 -12.21
N PRO A 124 3.49 -2.66 -12.84
CA PRO A 124 4.33 -3.19 -13.90
C PRO A 124 4.35 -2.24 -15.11
N ASP A 125 5.52 -2.14 -15.75
CA ASP A 125 5.74 -1.37 -16.98
C ASP A 125 5.52 -2.30 -18.18
N ASN A 126 4.26 -2.61 -18.46
CA ASN A 126 3.81 -3.53 -19.53
C ASN A 126 2.85 -2.87 -20.52
N GLY A 127 2.68 -1.56 -20.44
CA GLY A 127 1.79 -0.77 -21.30
C GLY A 127 0.35 -0.61 -20.78
N ASP A 128 -0.05 -1.36 -19.75
CA ASP A 128 -1.41 -1.25 -19.17
C ASP A 128 -1.54 -0.11 -18.16
N TYR A 129 -0.41 0.38 -17.68
CA TYR A 129 -0.35 1.44 -16.68
C TYR A 129 0.48 2.61 -17.21
N ASN A 130 0.05 3.83 -16.92
CA ASN A 130 0.85 5.02 -17.18
C ASN A 130 1.91 5.14 -16.08
N VAL A 131 3.09 4.59 -16.36
CA VAL A 131 4.23 4.57 -15.42
C VAL A 131 5.48 5.10 -16.10
N THR A 132 6.36 5.71 -15.33
CA THR A 132 7.69 6.13 -15.76
C THR A 132 8.63 4.94 -15.62
N SER A 133 9.29 4.54 -16.72
CA SER A 133 10.29 3.47 -16.69
C SER A 133 11.46 3.84 -15.79
N LEU A 134 11.85 2.92 -14.92
CA LEU A 134 13.04 3.07 -14.09
C LEU A 134 14.29 2.78 -14.89
N ASP A 135 15.28 3.63 -14.79
CA ASP A 135 16.61 3.40 -15.36
C ASP A 135 17.42 2.36 -14.56
N VAL A 136 18.58 1.98 -15.09
CA VAL A 136 19.47 0.99 -14.46
C VAL A 136 19.98 1.49 -13.10
N ALA A 137 20.31 2.78 -13.00
CA ALA A 137 20.82 3.35 -11.77
C ALA A 137 19.77 3.33 -10.65
N GLN A 138 18.51 3.56 -10.98
CA GLN A 138 17.40 3.44 -10.05
C GLN A 138 17.17 1.98 -9.63
N LYS A 139 17.11 1.05 -10.60
CA LYS A 139 16.84 -0.38 -10.34
C LYS A 139 17.90 -1.06 -9.47
N THR A 140 19.15 -0.62 -9.52
CA THR A 140 20.25 -1.21 -8.74
C THR A 140 20.25 -0.81 -7.25
N ARG A 141 19.41 0.15 -6.84
CA ARG A 141 19.35 0.65 -5.45
C ARG A 141 18.38 -0.11 -4.55
N PHE A 142 17.58 -1.01 -5.12
CA PHE A 142 16.60 -1.78 -4.34
C PHE A 142 16.46 -3.22 -4.85
N ILE A 143 15.93 -4.06 -4.01
CA ILE A 143 15.56 -5.42 -4.35
C ILE A 143 14.11 -5.40 -4.86
N SER A 144 13.91 -5.82 -6.12
CA SER A 144 12.60 -5.91 -6.73
C SER A 144 11.98 -7.28 -6.46
N VAL A 145 10.74 -7.28 -5.98
CA VAL A 145 9.94 -8.48 -5.78
C VAL A 145 8.61 -8.30 -6.49
N GLU A 146 8.27 -9.24 -7.37
CA GLU A 146 6.95 -9.27 -8.01
C GLU A 146 5.94 -9.98 -7.10
N MET A 147 4.86 -9.27 -6.76
CA MET A 147 3.75 -9.86 -6.02
C MET A 147 2.77 -10.49 -6.99
N LYS A 148 2.56 -11.80 -6.84
CA LYS A 148 1.59 -12.57 -7.61
C LYS A 148 0.36 -12.86 -6.76
N TYR A 149 -0.78 -12.99 -7.42
CA TYR A 149 -2.00 -13.45 -6.79
C TYR A 149 -1.86 -14.91 -6.38
N ASP A 150 -2.29 -15.21 -5.15
CA ASP A 150 -2.46 -16.58 -4.64
C ASP A 150 -3.86 -16.70 -4.05
N ALA A 151 -4.65 -17.63 -4.59
CA ALA A 151 -6.05 -17.79 -4.21
C ALA A 151 -6.21 -18.20 -2.73
N ASN A 152 -5.32 -19.03 -2.20
CA ASN A 152 -5.39 -19.49 -0.81
C ASN A 152 -5.04 -18.37 0.17
N VAL A 153 -4.02 -17.56 -0.16
CA VAL A 153 -3.65 -16.38 0.64
C VAL A 153 -4.78 -15.36 0.64
N TRP A 154 -5.36 -15.10 -0.55
CA TRP A 154 -6.51 -14.21 -0.68
C TRP A 154 -7.72 -14.72 0.12
N ALA A 155 -8.03 -16.03 0.05
CA ALA A 155 -9.16 -16.62 0.77
C ALA A 155 -9.04 -16.48 2.29
N LYS A 156 -7.85 -16.71 2.86
CA LYS A 156 -7.58 -16.49 4.30
C LYS A 156 -7.82 -15.04 4.72
N TRP A 157 -7.36 -14.10 3.90
CA TRP A 157 -7.61 -12.69 4.14
C TRP A 157 -9.11 -12.36 4.01
N ALA A 158 -9.77 -12.85 2.97
CA ALA A 158 -11.19 -12.62 2.69
C ALA A 158 -12.10 -13.12 3.83
N GLU A 159 -11.77 -14.28 4.40
CA GLU A 159 -12.44 -14.82 5.58
C GLU A 159 -12.29 -13.86 6.78
N SER A 160 -11.07 -13.42 7.07
CA SER A 160 -10.82 -12.45 8.15
C SER A 160 -11.48 -11.09 7.92
N ALA A 161 -11.71 -10.71 6.66
CA ALA A 161 -12.40 -9.50 6.25
C ALA A 161 -13.93 -9.62 6.22
N GLY A 162 -14.48 -10.81 6.49
CA GLY A 162 -15.92 -11.08 6.52
C GLY A 162 -16.57 -11.17 5.13
N ILE A 163 -15.81 -11.52 4.09
CA ILE A 163 -16.36 -11.80 2.77
C ILE A 163 -17.21 -13.09 2.85
N ASP A 164 -18.35 -13.09 2.17
CA ASP A 164 -19.26 -14.24 2.15
C ASP A 164 -18.57 -15.52 1.67
N GLY A 165 -18.75 -16.62 2.39
CA GLY A 165 -18.11 -17.90 2.10
C GLY A 165 -18.39 -18.44 0.68
N ARG A 166 -19.57 -18.12 0.11
CA ARG A 166 -19.92 -18.48 -1.30
C ARG A 166 -18.98 -17.78 -2.28
N CYS A 167 -18.65 -16.50 -2.00
CA CYS A 167 -17.72 -15.72 -2.81
C CYS A 167 -16.29 -16.27 -2.71
N ILE A 168 -15.87 -16.62 -1.48
CA ILE A 168 -14.54 -17.21 -1.25
C ILE A 168 -14.44 -18.55 -1.98
N ASN A 169 -15.44 -19.39 -1.87
CA ASN A 169 -15.49 -20.68 -2.53
C ASN A 169 -15.40 -20.56 -4.07
N PHE A 170 -16.14 -19.62 -4.64
CA PHE A 170 -16.07 -19.33 -6.08
C PHE A 170 -14.64 -18.97 -6.51
N MET A 171 -13.94 -18.13 -5.74
CA MET A 171 -12.58 -17.74 -6.09
C MET A 171 -11.55 -18.86 -5.93
N LEU A 172 -11.76 -19.76 -4.97
CA LEU A 172 -10.92 -20.95 -4.82
C LEU A 172 -11.12 -21.95 -5.97
N MET A 173 -12.34 -22.03 -6.51
CA MET A 173 -12.66 -22.87 -7.65
C MET A 173 -12.18 -22.30 -9.00
N HIS A 174 -12.14 -20.98 -9.10
CA HIS A 174 -11.87 -20.27 -10.35
C HIS A 174 -10.75 -19.22 -10.22
N PRO A 175 -9.55 -19.64 -9.76
CA PRO A 175 -8.41 -18.70 -9.61
C PRO A 175 -7.94 -18.13 -10.96
N GLU A 176 -8.23 -18.81 -12.08
CA GLU A 176 -7.90 -18.41 -13.44
C GLU A 176 -8.65 -17.16 -13.91
N LEU A 177 -9.75 -16.79 -13.24
CA LEU A 177 -10.51 -15.58 -13.55
C LEU A 177 -9.80 -14.31 -13.14
N VAL A 178 -8.78 -14.41 -12.27
CA VAL A 178 -8.00 -13.26 -11.85
C VAL A 178 -7.05 -12.85 -12.97
N THR A 179 -7.27 -11.63 -13.45
CA THR A 179 -6.49 -11.00 -14.51
C THR A 179 -6.05 -9.60 -14.06
N GLN A 180 -5.37 -8.87 -14.91
CA GLN A 180 -5.05 -7.46 -14.60
C GLN A 180 -6.31 -6.59 -14.43
N ARG A 181 -7.33 -6.81 -15.26
CA ARG A 181 -8.60 -6.08 -15.20
C ARG A 181 -9.49 -6.59 -14.05
N VAL A 182 -9.58 -7.89 -13.89
CA VAL A 182 -10.32 -8.58 -12.83
C VAL A 182 -9.35 -8.87 -11.67
N ASN A 183 -8.85 -7.85 -11.06
CA ASN A 183 -7.87 -7.97 -9.97
C ASN A 183 -8.56 -8.15 -8.60
N PRO A 184 -7.82 -8.54 -7.55
CA PRO A 184 -8.39 -8.77 -6.22
C PRO A 184 -9.17 -7.58 -5.64
N ARG A 185 -8.80 -6.33 -6.00
CA ARG A 185 -9.53 -5.12 -5.57
C ARG A 185 -10.91 -5.05 -6.22
N ALA A 186 -10.99 -5.24 -7.55
CA ALA A 186 -12.25 -5.25 -8.28
C ALA A 186 -13.18 -6.37 -7.78
N ILE A 187 -12.63 -7.56 -7.54
CA ILE A 187 -13.34 -8.71 -6.99
C ILE A 187 -13.89 -8.40 -5.60
N THR A 188 -13.06 -7.84 -4.72
CA THR A 188 -13.49 -7.44 -3.36
C THR A 188 -14.58 -6.36 -3.42
N THR A 189 -14.46 -5.40 -4.33
CA THR A 189 -15.49 -4.37 -4.54
C THR A 189 -16.82 -4.99 -4.96
N PHE A 190 -16.79 -5.95 -5.89
CA PHE A 190 -17.98 -6.68 -6.31
C PHE A 190 -18.62 -7.44 -5.14
N PHE A 191 -17.86 -8.23 -4.41
CA PHE A 191 -18.37 -9.04 -3.31
C PHE A 191 -18.92 -8.18 -2.16
N ASN A 192 -18.26 -7.08 -1.85
CA ASN A 192 -18.80 -6.10 -0.89
C ASN A 192 -20.09 -5.45 -1.39
N GLY A 193 -20.19 -5.19 -2.70
CA GLY A 193 -21.39 -4.62 -3.31
C GLY A 193 -22.62 -5.52 -3.20
N ILE A 194 -22.43 -6.83 -3.17
CA ILE A 194 -23.52 -7.82 -3.02
C ILE A 194 -23.69 -8.34 -1.60
N SER A 195 -22.84 -7.94 -0.64
CA SER A 195 -22.82 -8.47 0.72
C SER A 195 -24.12 -8.31 1.51
N SER A 196 -24.91 -7.29 1.19
CA SER A 196 -26.22 -7.04 1.80
C SER A 196 -27.35 -7.92 1.26
N ILE A 197 -27.10 -8.72 0.22
CA ILE A 197 -28.10 -9.62 -0.40
C ILE A 197 -28.10 -10.94 0.36
N PRO A 198 -29.14 -11.29 1.13
CA PRO A 198 -29.11 -12.49 1.97
C PRO A 198 -29.24 -13.78 1.17
N LYS A 199 -29.98 -13.72 0.05
CA LYS A 199 -30.24 -14.86 -0.84
C LYS A 199 -29.87 -14.49 -2.27
N PHE A 200 -28.70 -14.91 -2.70
CA PHE A 200 -28.18 -14.61 -4.04
C PHE A 200 -29.06 -15.19 -5.13
N GLU A 201 -29.63 -16.37 -4.91
CA GLU A 201 -30.46 -17.11 -5.87
C GLU A 201 -31.75 -16.34 -6.27
N GLU A 202 -32.26 -15.49 -5.35
CA GLU A 202 -33.47 -14.70 -5.60
C GLU A 202 -33.19 -13.39 -6.35
N GLN A 203 -31.90 -12.99 -6.46
CA GLN A 203 -31.47 -11.68 -6.99
C GLN A 203 -30.39 -11.76 -8.07
N LEU A 204 -30.34 -12.89 -8.82
CA LEU A 204 -29.31 -13.11 -9.85
C LEU A 204 -29.20 -11.97 -10.87
N PRO A 205 -30.29 -11.36 -11.38
CA PRO A 205 -30.18 -10.25 -12.33
C PRO A 205 -29.50 -9.01 -11.71
N LEU A 206 -29.76 -8.71 -10.44
CA LEU A 206 -29.12 -7.62 -9.74
C LEU A 206 -27.64 -7.88 -9.51
N ILE A 207 -27.30 -9.11 -9.10
CA ILE A 207 -25.90 -9.54 -8.91
C ILE A 207 -25.14 -9.48 -10.24
N GLN A 208 -25.75 -9.93 -11.33
CA GLN A 208 -25.18 -9.84 -12.67
C GLN A 208 -24.87 -8.40 -13.05
N MET A 209 -25.82 -7.48 -12.86
CA MET A 209 -25.64 -6.06 -13.18
C MET A 209 -24.52 -5.41 -12.36
N ILE A 210 -24.45 -5.67 -11.05
CA ILE A 210 -23.37 -5.16 -10.19
C ILE A 210 -22.02 -5.74 -10.63
N GLY A 211 -21.99 -7.02 -10.96
CA GLY A 211 -20.79 -7.72 -11.42
C GLY A 211 -20.28 -7.18 -12.76
N GLU A 212 -21.16 -6.96 -13.73
CA GLU A 212 -20.78 -6.38 -15.02
C GLU A 212 -20.09 -5.02 -14.88
N GLY A 213 -20.59 -4.18 -13.96
CA GLY A 213 -20.03 -2.88 -13.67
C GLY A 213 -18.67 -2.91 -12.93
N SER A 214 -18.36 -3.99 -12.21
CA SER A 214 -17.17 -4.08 -11.36
C SER A 214 -16.09 -5.04 -11.88
N VAL A 215 -16.47 -6.24 -12.30
CA VAL A 215 -15.55 -7.32 -12.71
C VAL A 215 -15.75 -7.77 -14.17
N GLY A 216 -16.75 -7.24 -14.86
CA GLY A 216 -17.05 -7.54 -16.24
C GLY A 216 -18.00 -8.73 -16.42
N THR A 217 -18.48 -8.88 -17.66
CA THR A 217 -19.56 -9.82 -18.02
C THR A 217 -19.17 -11.27 -17.80
N ASP A 218 -17.96 -11.67 -18.19
CA ASP A 218 -17.53 -13.07 -18.12
C ASP A 218 -17.48 -13.55 -16.66
N PHE A 219 -16.84 -12.78 -15.78
CA PHE A 219 -16.76 -13.11 -14.36
C PHE A 219 -18.14 -13.14 -13.71
N SER A 220 -18.96 -12.11 -13.94
CA SER A 220 -20.30 -12.02 -13.34
C SER A 220 -21.23 -13.11 -13.81
N SER A 221 -21.15 -13.51 -15.09
CA SER A 221 -21.92 -14.63 -15.65
C SER A 221 -21.50 -15.96 -15.02
N MET A 222 -20.20 -16.21 -14.89
CA MET A 222 -19.70 -17.42 -14.22
C MET A 222 -20.12 -17.48 -12.76
N PHE A 223 -20.05 -16.34 -12.05
CA PHE A 223 -20.48 -16.28 -10.66
C PHE A 223 -21.99 -16.54 -10.50
N THR A 224 -22.82 -15.93 -11.33
CA THR A 224 -24.28 -16.16 -11.27
C THR A 224 -24.65 -17.59 -11.66
N MET A 225 -23.96 -18.21 -12.63
CA MET A 225 -24.11 -19.63 -12.92
C MET A 225 -23.69 -20.52 -11.74
N PHE A 226 -22.60 -20.21 -11.08
CA PHE A 226 -22.14 -20.93 -9.88
C PHE A 226 -23.21 -20.90 -8.79
N ILE A 227 -23.79 -19.74 -8.49
CA ILE A 227 -24.86 -19.60 -7.51
C ILE A 227 -26.14 -20.35 -7.97
N ASN A 228 -26.55 -20.17 -9.22
CA ASN A 228 -27.77 -20.78 -9.76
C ASN A 228 -27.70 -22.32 -9.76
N ASN A 229 -26.53 -22.89 -10.02
CA ASN A 229 -26.30 -24.32 -9.99
C ASN A 229 -26.10 -24.89 -8.58
N LYS A 230 -26.24 -24.05 -7.54
CA LYS A 230 -26.02 -24.40 -6.13
C LYS A 230 -24.63 -25.01 -5.85
N LEU A 231 -23.64 -24.63 -6.64
CA LEU A 231 -22.24 -25.02 -6.45
C LEU A 231 -21.58 -24.28 -5.30
N ASP A 232 -22.30 -23.32 -4.71
CA ASP A 232 -21.95 -22.58 -3.51
C ASP A 232 -22.07 -23.42 -2.22
N LYS A 233 -22.76 -24.59 -2.27
CA LYS A 233 -22.93 -25.47 -1.13
C LYS A 233 -21.73 -26.40 -0.98
N ILE A 234 -20.88 -26.07 -0.02
CA ILE A 234 -19.81 -26.97 0.42
C ILE A 234 -20.45 -28.06 1.29
N ILE A 235 -20.24 -29.31 0.91
CA ILE A 235 -20.63 -30.45 1.72
C ILE A 235 -19.58 -30.61 2.83
N SER A 236 -20.01 -30.59 4.11
CA SER A 236 -19.06 -30.79 5.20
C SER A 236 -18.46 -32.20 5.17
N PRO A 237 -17.23 -32.40 5.64
CA PRO A 237 -16.63 -33.74 5.77
C PRO A 237 -17.51 -34.69 6.59
N GLU A 238 -18.20 -34.20 7.64
CA GLU A 238 -19.13 -34.95 8.44
C GLU A 238 -20.36 -35.41 7.64
N ASP A 239 -20.89 -34.58 6.77
CA ASP A 239 -22.01 -34.94 5.89
C ASP A 239 -21.64 -36.04 4.89
N ILE A 240 -20.39 -36.07 4.41
CA ILE A 240 -19.87 -37.09 3.50
C ILE A 240 -19.75 -38.44 4.24
N ILE A 241 -19.30 -38.41 5.48
CA ILE A 241 -19.09 -39.64 6.29
C ILE A 241 -20.41 -40.21 6.78
N THR A 242 -21.41 -39.39 7.07
CA THR A 242 -22.66 -39.80 7.71
C THR A 242 -23.81 -40.08 6.75
N LYS A 243 -23.73 -39.68 5.48
CA LYS A 243 -24.78 -39.88 4.46
C LYS A 243 -24.33 -40.92 3.44
N ASP A 244 -25.00 -42.06 3.38
CA ASP A 244 -24.70 -43.20 2.46
C ASP A 244 -24.89 -42.84 0.98
N GLU A 245 -25.56 -41.73 0.62
CA GLU A 245 -25.78 -41.29 -0.75
C GLU A 245 -25.47 -39.76 -0.87
N VAL A 246 -24.21 -39.42 -0.95
CA VAL A 246 -23.82 -38.07 -1.37
C VAL A 246 -23.44 -38.09 -2.84
N TYR A 247 -24.37 -37.74 -3.69
CA TYR A 247 -24.07 -37.48 -5.12
C TYR A 247 -23.33 -36.16 -5.24
N VAL A 248 -22.00 -36.25 -5.26
CA VAL A 248 -21.11 -35.10 -5.50
C VAL A 248 -21.03 -34.85 -7.03
N LYS A 249 -22.09 -34.37 -7.65
CA LYS A 249 -22.02 -33.88 -9.00
C LYS A 249 -21.59 -32.40 -8.94
N GLY A 250 -20.27 -32.16 -9.00
CA GLY A 250 -19.70 -30.82 -9.05
C GLY A 250 -19.51 -30.12 -7.69
N ALA A 251 -19.68 -30.82 -6.57
CA ALA A 251 -19.36 -30.25 -5.26
C ALA A 251 -17.87 -30.43 -4.94
N ILE A 252 -17.23 -29.41 -4.45
CA ILE A 252 -15.86 -29.47 -3.95
C ILE A 252 -15.92 -29.82 -2.47
N VAL A 253 -15.19 -30.86 -2.11
CA VAL A 253 -14.90 -31.18 -0.71
C VAL A 253 -13.89 -30.16 -0.19
N ALA A 254 -14.24 -29.41 0.84
CA ALA A 254 -13.27 -28.59 1.51
C ALA A 254 -12.14 -29.50 2.03
N SER A 255 -10.95 -29.37 1.46
CA SER A 255 -9.78 -30.06 1.98
C SER A 255 -9.46 -29.46 3.35
N VAL A 256 -9.38 -30.33 4.36
CA VAL A 256 -8.93 -30.02 5.72
C VAL A 256 -7.48 -29.55 5.72
#